data_f2ce99c88f5f0dc0745dbf54d192f712
#
_entry.id   f2ce99c88f5f0dc0745dbf54d192f712
#
_cell.length_a   1.000
_cell.length_b   1.000
_cell.length_c   1.000
_cell.angle_alpha   90.00
_cell.angle_beta   90.00
_cell.angle_gamma   90.00
#
_symmetry.space_group_name_H-M   'P 1'
#
loop_
_entity.id
_entity.type
_entity.pdbx_description
1 polymer ?
#
loop_
_entity_poly.entity_id
_entity_poly.type
_entity_poly.pdbx_seq_one_letter_code
_entity_poly.pdbx_strand_id
1 'polypeptide(L)'
;MGMEDFWEQLPTGKEDKPLLFEMGPLEYDFHDIDGLYFMLDRRLSGCLLMMWAKPMNPDIQGTVTLDSRVVSGCINQYMEVMGNMWVLGIPLRGLVTEYGREYQLHVEGFVDMDGNEMNPQDFTVRGVEKVKPKPEDAAHEQIALEAAREGIVLLKNAAEVLPLKKGTVLNLFGRGIHEFRIGAVGAGKINPRYSVNFVEAVREGEAYSLNEELVEFYGCDRDEIPEDEMLMRAKKLSDTAIVFLTRAAGENQDASTAKGEYYLSEAEEALIAKVTDTFAKTIVILNVGYPIDVTFAEKYAVAGLIYSGFGGMLAGPALSDILSGAVNPSGKLPDTWAKDYFDIPSSKNFYDCVDKTRLTADENIYVDTCYEEDIYVGYRYFTTFRKKAAYP
;
A
#
# COMPACT_ATOMS: atom_id res chain seq x y z
N MET A 1 26.06 6.04 -15.58
CA MET A 1 25.24 6.79 -16.51
C MET A 1 24.25 7.54 -15.63
N GLY A 2 24.39 8.85 -15.55
CA GLY A 2 23.50 9.68 -14.74
C GLY A 2 22.10 9.70 -15.34
N MET A 3 21.09 10.06 -14.56
CA MET A 3 19.72 10.21 -15.10
C MET A 3 19.66 11.23 -16.23
N GLU A 4 20.47 12.27 -16.19
CA GLU A 4 20.59 13.25 -17.27
C GLU A 4 21.04 12.61 -18.58
N ASP A 5 22.07 11.76 -18.55
CA ASP A 5 22.55 11.03 -19.73
C ASP A 5 21.48 10.07 -20.32
N PHE A 6 20.57 9.59 -19.47
CA PHE A 6 19.46 8.75 -19.92
C PHE A 6 18.41 9.57 -20.67
N TRP A 7 18.06 10.76 -20.17
CA TRP A 7 17.07 11.63 -20.80
C TRP A 7 17.58 12.18 -22.15
N GLU A 8 18.88 12.48 -22.28
CA GLU A 8 19.47 12.91 -23.54
C GLU A 8 19.52 11.83 -24.61
N GLN A 9 19.50 10.55 -24.22
CA GLN A 9 19.51 9.42 -25.15
C GLN A 9 18.13 8.95 -25.58
N LEU A 10 17.07 9.44 -24.93
CA LEU A 10 15.73 9.11 -25.34
C LEU A 10 15.39 9.77 -26.70
N PRO A 11 14.75 9.03 -27.63
CA PRO A 11 14.39 9.61 -28.90
C PRO A 11 13.41 10.77 -28.67
N THR A 12 13.91 11.99 -28.87
CA THR A 12 13.05 13.16 -28.96
C THR A 12 12.30 13.05 -30.27
N GLY A 13 10.98 12.95 -30.21
CA GLY A 13 10.16 12.85 -31.41
C GLY A 13 10.52 13.91 -32.44
N LYS A 14 10.33 13.62 -33.70
CA LYS A 14 10.38 14.62 -34.75
C LYS A 14 9.28 15.64 -34.45
N GLU A 15 9.64 16.91 -34.48
CA GLU A 15 8.67 18.01 -34.48
C GLU A 15 7.93 18.29 -33.15
N ASP A 16 8.62 18.51 -32.05
CA ASP A 16 8.04 19.00 -30.78
C ASP A 16 6.81 18.25 -30.22
N LYS A 17 6.45 17.10 -30.76
CA LYS A 17 5.36 16.26 -30.24
C LYS A 17 5.78 15.46 -29.02
N PRO A 18 4.88 15.25 -28.04
CA PRO A 18 5.16 14.40 -26.90
C PRO A 18 5.38 12.96 -27.35
N LEU A 19 6.38 12.30 -26.74
CA LEU A 19 6.67 10.89 -26.96
C LEU A 19 6.19 10.07 -25.77
N LEU A 20 5.55 8.96 -26.09
CA LEU A 20 5.23 7.93 -25.13
C LEU A 20 6.39 6.94 -25.06
N PHE A 21 6.86 6.63 -23.85
CA PHE A 21 7.91 5.64 -23.62
C PHE A 21 7.31 4.33 -23.18
N GLU A 22 7.63 3.29 -23.90
CA GLU A 22 7.37 1.91 -23.49
C GLU A 22 8.46 1.48 -22.52
N MET A 23 8.08 1.01 -21.34
CA MET A 23 9.01 0.53 -20.32
C MET A 23 9.17 -0.98 -20.38
N GLY A 24 9.78 -1.49 -21.46
CA GLY A 24 10.09 -2.91 -21.66
C GLY A 24 8.95 -3.73 -22.32
N PRO A 25 9.07 -5.06 -22.37
CA PRO A 25 8.05 -5.90 -22.99
C PRO A 25 6.75 -5.82 -22.20
N LEU A 26 5.64 -5.57 -22.91
CA LEU A 26 4.31 -5.46 -22.32
C LEU A 26 3.72 -6.86 -22.04
N GLU A 27 4.33 -7.57 -21.12
CA GLU A 27 3.76 -8.80 -20.57
C GLU A 27 2.99 -8.47 -19.30
N TYR A 28 1.73 -8.86 -19.25
CA TYR A 28 0.83 -8.58 -18.15
C TYR A 28 0.35 -9.88 -17.51
N ASP A 29 0.74 -10.09 -16.24
CA ASP A 29 0.18 -11.16 -15.41
C ASP A 29 -1.05 -10.63 -14.67
N PHE A 30 -2.23 -11.05 -15.07
CA PHE A 30 -3.48 -10.61 -14.46
C PHE A 30 -3.77 -11.25 -13.10
N HIS A 31 -2.92 -12.13 -12.62
CA HIS A 31 -2.95 -12.64 -11.25
C HIS A 31 -1.98 -11.91 -10.32
N ASP A 32 -0.92 -11.34 -10.89
CA ASP A 32 0.11 -10.62 -10.14
C ASP A 32 0.47 -9.32 -10.83
N ILE A 33 -0.14 -8.28 -10.39
CA ILE A 33 -0.05 -6.94 -10.95
C ILE A 33 1.30 -6.28 -10.63
N ASP A 34 2.00 -6.75 -9.61
CA ASP A 34 3.30 -6.24 -9.21
C ASP A 34 4.43 -6.64 -10.19
N GLY A 35 4.17 -7.56 -11.16
CA GLY A 35 5.17 -8.07 -12.11
C GLY A 35 5.58 -7.10 -13.21
N LEU A 36 4.82 -6.04 -13.43
CA LEU A 36 4.98 -5.26 -14.64
C LEU A 36 5.85 -4.02 -14.52
N TYR A 37 6.70 -3.85 -13.63
CA TYR A 37 7.70 -2.79 -13.74
C TYR A 37 7.83 -1.79 -12.62
N PHE A 38 8.98 -1.59 -12.38
CA PHE A 38 9.86 -0.58 -11.77
C PHE A 38 9.22 0.69 -11.14
N MET A 39 7.94 0.97 -11.31
CA MET A 39 7.29 2.16 -10.74
C MET A 39 5.77 2.06 -10.63
N LEU A 40 5.23 0.87 -10.38
CA LEU A 40 3.83 0.80 -10.01
C LEU A 40 3.65 1.40 -8.62
N ASP A 41 3.13 2.63 -8.56
CA ASP A 41 2.44 3.05 -7.37
C ASP A 41 1.36 1.99 -7.08
N ARG A 42 1.39 1.38 -5.90
CA ARG A 42 0.46 0.30 -5.52
C ARG A 42 -1.01 0.71 -5.62
N ARG A 43 -1.28 2.02 -5.58
CA ARG A 43 -2.60 2.59 -5.84
C ARG A 43 -3.10 2.33 -7.26
N LEU A 44 -2.19 2.06 -8.18
CA LEU A 44 -2.48 1.77 -9.58
C LEU A 44 -2.31 0.28 -9.92
N SER A 45 -2.42 -0.60 -8.94
CA SER A 45 -2.29 -2.04 -9.15
C SER A 45 -3.26 -2.52 -10.26
N GLY A 46 -2.72 -3.09 -11.35
CA GLY A 46 -3.48 -3.42 -12.55
C GLY A 46 -3.43 -2.37 -13.65
N CYS A 47 -2.59 -1.37 -13.50
CA CYS A 47 -2.38 -0.35 -14.51
C CYS A 47 -1.05 -0.56 -15.22
N LEU A 48 -1.06 -0.37 -16.53
CA LEU A 48 0.14 -0.11 -17.29
C LEU A 48 0.49 1.37 -17.13
N LEU A 49 1.73 1.67 -16.78
CA LEU A 49 2.23 3.03 -16.68
C LEU A 49 3.06 3.38 -17.92
N MET A 50 2.72 4.48 -18.56
CA MET A 50 3.47 5.07 -19.65
C MET A 50 3.96 6.45 -19.23
N MET A 51 5.22 6.77 -19.54
CA MET A 51 5.83 8.04 -19.16
C MET A 51 5.97 8.96 -20.36
N TRP A 52 5.75 10.25 -20.11
CA TRP A 52 5.86 11.28 -21.11
C TRP A 52 7.19 12.03 -20.98
N ALA A 53 7.82 12.31 -22.12
CA ALA A 53 9.04 13.11 -22.18
C ALA A 53 8.80 14.61 -21.95
N LYS A 54 7.56 15.04 -22.12
CA LYS A 54 7.15 16.44 -21.94
C LYS A 54 5.97 16.54 -20.97
N PRO A 55 5.79 17.69 -20.31
CA PRO A 55 4.61 17.95 -19.50
C PRO A 55 3.33 17.85 -20.35
N MET A 56 2.39 17.04 -19.89
CA MET A 56 1.11 16.83 -20.55
C MET A 56 0.02 17.73 -19.99
N ASN A 57 -0.93 18.10 -20.81
CA ASN A 57 -2.09 18.87 -20.38
C ASN A 57 -3.09 17.95 -19.66
N PRO A 58 -3.33 18.11 -18.34
CA PRO A 58 -4.21 17.25 -17.57
C PRO A 58 -5.70 17.43 -17.93
N ASP A 59 -6.06 18.56 -18.54
CA ASP A 59 -7.44 18.89 -18.91
C ASP A 59 -7.84 18.24 -20.24
N ILE A 60 -6.87 17.72 -21.01
CA ILE A 60 -7.10 17.10 -22.31
C ILE A 60 -6.83 15.60 -22.16
N GLN A 61 -7.90 14.83 -22.16
CA GLN A 61 -7.85 13.38 -22.10
C GLN A 61 -7.85 12.80 -23.50
N GLY A 62 -6.80 12.05 -23.84
CA GLY A 62 -6.75 11.25 -25.06
C GLY A 62 -7.60 9.99 -24.96
N THR A 63 -7.52 9.17 -25.98
CA THR A 63 -8.22 7.89 -26.07
C THR A 63 -7.24 6.73 -25.93
N VAL A 64 -7.59 5.77 -25.08
CA VAL A 64 -6.90 4.49 -24.96
C VAL A 64 -7.89 3.38 -25.31
N THR A 65 -7.50 2.49 -26.23
CA THR A 65 -8.33 1.31 -26.54
C THR A 65 -7.52 0.02 -26.41
N LEU A 66 -8.19 -1.03 -25.96
CA LEU A 66 -7.66 -2.40 -25.92
C LEU A 66 -8.56 -3.28 -26.79
N ASP A 67 -8.01 -3.90 -27.85
CA ASP A 67 -8.78 -4.63 -28.86
C ASP A 67 -10.00 -3.82 -29.38
N SER A 68 -9.78 -2.53 -29.68
CA SER A 68 -10.80 -1.57 -30.12
C SER A 68 -11.88 -1.23 -29.06
N ARG A 69 -11.74 -1.64 -27.82
CA ARG A 69 -12.62 -1.25 -26.71
C ARG A 69 -11.98 -0.10 -25.94
N VAL A 70 -12.73 0.95 -25.70
CA VAL A 70 -12.24 2.09 -24.91
C VAL A 70 -11.93 1.63 -23.49
N VAL A 71 -10.72 1.93 -23.02
CA VAL A 71 -10.30 1.72 -21.65
C VAL A 71 -10.71 2.95 -20.85
N SER A 72 -11.65 2.76 -19.93
CA SER A 72 -12.08 3.83 -19.01
C SER A 72 -11.21 3.89 -17.76
N GLY A 73 -11.17 5.07 -17.12
CA GLY A 73 -10.42 5.26 -15.87
C GLY A 73 -8.90 5.43 -16.05
N CYS A 74 -8.44 5.76 -17.25
CA CYS A 74 -7.06 6.18 -17.48
C CYS A 74 -6.77 7.47 -16.68
N ILE A 75 -5.60 7.51 -16.03
CA ILE A 75 -5.16 8.64 -15.22
C ILE A 75 -3.95 9.28 -15.90
N ASN A 76 -4.10 10.52 -16.32
CA ASN A 76 -3.01 11.34 -16.86
C ASN A 76 -2.64 12.38 -15.80
N GLN A 77 -1.50 12.20 -15.13
CA GLN A 77 -1.11 13.08 -14.02
C GLN A 77 0.39 13.29 -13.93
N TYR A 78 0.74 14.40 -13.29
CA TYR A 78 2.11 14.68 -12.91
C TYR A 78 2.47 13.94 -11.62
N MET A 79 3.62 13.29 -11.62
CA MET A 79 4.15 12.58 -10.45
C MET A 79 5.52 13.15 -10.09
N GLU A 80 5.64 13.67 -8.87
CA GLU A 80 6.92 14.19 -8.34
C GLU A 80 7.92 13.08 -7.98
N VAL A 81 7.47 11.85 -7.97
CA VAL A 81 8.29 10.70 -7.59
C VAL A 81 9.25 10.36 -8.73
N MET A 82 10.54 10.30 -8.43
CA MET A 82 11.64 9.95 -9.35
C MET A 82 11.91 10.97 -10.50
N GLY A 83 11.88 12.27 -10.19
CA GLY A 83 12.39 13.29 -11.10
C GLY A 83 11.36 14.02 -11.94
N ASN A 84 10.17 14.23 -11.41
CA ASN A 84 9.15 15.06 -12.03
C ASN A 84 8.68 14.54 -13.41
N MET A 85 7.95 13.44 -13.40
CA MET A 85 7.46 12.83 -14.65
C MET A 85 5.95 12.97 -14.83
N TRP A 86 5.54 13.08 -16.07
CA TRP A 86 4.16 12.90 -16.47
C TRP A 86 3.89 11.45 -16.78
N VAL A 87 2.82 10.89 -16.22
CA VAL A 87 2.50 9.47 -16.29
C VAL A 87 1.06 9.27 -16.71
N LEU A 88 0.86 8.40 -17.69
CA LEU A 88 -0.44 7.87 -18.04
C LEU A 88 -0.61 6.48 -17.41
N GLY A 89 -1.52 6.38 -16.47
CA GLY A 89 -1.94 5.10 -15.90
C GLY A 89 -3.11 4.50 -16.70
N ILE A 90 -2.94 3.29 -17.22
CA ILE A 90 -3.94 2.59 -18.02
C ILE A 90 -4.39 1.35 -17.22
N PRO A 91 -5.64 1.31 -16.71
CA PRO A 91 -6.13 0.19 -15.95
C PRO A 91 -6.41 -1.01 -16.87
N LEU A 92 -5.65 -2.07 -16.74
CA LEU A 92 -5.80 -3.32 -17.51
C LEU A 92 -6.45 -4.45 -16.71
N ARG A 93 -6.64 -4.26 -15.40
CA ARG A 93 -7.25 -5.27 -14.52
C ARG A 93 -8.67 -5.62 -15.01
N GLY A 94 -8.92 -6.92 -15.20
CA GLY A 94 -10.18 -7.41 -15.72
C GLY A 94 -10.40 -7.21 -17.24
N LEU A 95 -9.45 -6.57 -17.93
CA LEU A 95 -9.47 -6.43 -19.38
C LEU A 95 -8.57 -7.45 -20.08
N VAL A 96 -7.39 -7.70 -19.53
CA VAL A 96 -6.49 -8.78 -19.93
C VAL A 96 -6.86 -10.02 -19.13
N THR A 97 -7.57 -10.98 -19.72
CA THR A 97 -8.18 -12.11 -19.00
C THR A 97 -7.75 -13.49 -19.48
N GLU A 98 -7.01 -13.56 -20.58
CA GLU A 98 -6.60 -14.83 -21.18
C GLU A 98 -5.10 -14.97 -21.26
N TYR A 99 -4.55 -16.07 -20.74
CA TYR A 99 -3.13 -16.39 -20.82
C TYR A 99 -2.66 -16.62 -22.26
N GLY A 100 -1.50 -16.07 -22.60
CA GLY A 100 -0.87 -16.22 -23.91
C GLY A 100 -1.56 -15.47 -25.02
N ARG A 101 -2.72 -14.84 -24.75
CA ARG A 101 -3.39 -13.99 -25.72
C ARG A 101 -2.69 -12.65 -25.82
N GLU A 102 -2.54 -12.18 -27.06
CA GLU A 102 -2.09 -10.83 -27.37
C GLU A 102 -3.29 -9.91 -27.55
N TYR A 103 -3.23 -8.76 -26.90
CA TYR A 103 -4.20 -7.68 -26.95
C TYR A 103 -3.55 -6.48 -27.62
N GLN A 104 -4.26 -5.80 -28.49
CA GLN A 104 -3.76 -4.59 -29.13
C GLN A 104 -4.17 -3.37 -28.32
N LEU A 105 -3.19 -2.69 -27.75
CA LEU A 105 -3.38 -1.44 -27.03
C LEU A 105 -3.04 -0.28 -27.94
N HIS A 106 -3.98 0.65 -28.10
CA HIS A 106 -3.81 1.86 -28.91
C HIS A 106 -4.00 3.10 -28.03
N VAL A 107 -3.11 4.08 -28.16
CA VAL A 107 -3.11 5.33 -27.40
C VAL A 107 -3.00 6.51 -28.36
N GLU A 108 -3.94 7.46 -28.29
CA GLU A 108 -3.95 8.65 -29.15
C GLU A 108 -4.61 9.86 -28.49
N GLY A 109 -4.43 11.05 -29.07
CA GLY A 109 -5.17 12.26 -28.71
C GLY A 109 -4.73 12.95 -27.42
N PHE A 110 -3.64 12.52 -26.79
CA PHE A 110 -3.04 13.24 -25.65
C PHE A 110 -2.23 14.45 -26.16
N VAL A 111 -2.30 15.57 -25.44
CA VAL A 111 -1.73 16.84 -25.84
C VAL A 111 -0.78 17.35 -24.75
N ASP A 112 0.35 17.93 -25.11
CA ASP A 112 1.27 18.55 -24.17
C ASP A 112 0.79 19.94 -23.70
N MET A 113 1.52 20.56 -22.78
CA MET A 113 1.19 21.90 -22.26
C MET A 113 1.33 23.01 -23.33
N ASP A 114 2.05 22.74 -24.41
CA ASP A 114 2.24 23.67 -25.54
C ASP A 114 1.16 23.50 -26.63
N GLY A 115 0.25 22.55 -26.45
CA GLY A 115 -0.84 22.28 -27.38
C GLY A 115 -0.47 21.33 -28.53
N ASN A 116 0.67 20.62 -28.45
CA ASN A 116 1.06 19.65 -29.46
C ASN A 116 0.44 18.28 -29.15
N GLU A 117 -0.22 17.70 -30.12
CA GLU A 117 -0.81 16.35 -30.01
C GLU A 117 0.27 15.29 -30.19
N MET A 118 0.21 14.22 -29.37
CA MET A 118 1.09 13.07 -29.52
C MET A 118 0.84 12.31 -30.83
N ASN A 119 1.85 11.64 -31.35
CA ASN A 119 1.61 10.66 -32.40
C ASN A 119 0.90 9.43 -31.82
N PRO A 120 -0.12 8.88 -32.48
CA PRO A 120 -0.75 7.64 -32.05
C PRO A 120 0.27 6.51 -31.87
N GLN A 121 0.09 5.71 -30.84
CA GLN A 121 0.98 4.61 -30.50
C GLN A 121 0.20 3.31 -30.40
N ASP A 122 0.79 2.25 -30.94
CA ASP A 122 0.24 0.89 -30.90
C ASP A 122 1.20 -0.02 -30.14
N PHE A 123 0.66 -0.78 -29.19
CA PHE A 123 1.41 -1.73 -28.39
C PHE A 123 0.71 -3.08 -28.37
N THR A 124 1.49 -4.13 -28.18
CA THR A 124 0.95 -5.46 -27.90
C THR A 124 1.12 -5.76 -26.41
N VAL A 125 0.00 -6.00 -25.74
CA VAL A 125 -0.05 -6.47 -24.35
C VAL A 125 -0.39 -7.95 -24.39
N ARG A 126 0.41 -8.78 -23.70
CA ARG A 126 0.16 -10.21 -23.62
C ARG A 126 -0.10 -10.64 -22.18
N GLY A 127 -1.17 -11.40 -21.97
CA GLY A 127 -1.40 -12.09 -20.71
C GLY A 127 -0.36 -13.20 -20.53
N VAL A 128 0.43 -13.14 -19.46
CA VAL A 128 1.45 -14.15 -19.17
C VAL A 128 0.92 -15.18 -18.19
N GLU A 129 1.23 -16.45 -18.45
CA GLU A 129 0.87 -17.52 -17.53
C GLU A 129 1.75 -17.41 -16.26
N LYS A 130 1.11 -17.49 -15.12
CA LYS A 130 1.80 -17.59 -13.85
C LYS A 130 2.77 -18.77 -13.88
N VAL A 131 4.01 -18.53 -13.51
CA VAL A 131 5.02 -19.60 -13.44
C VAL A 131 4.51 -20.69 -12.51
N LYS A 132 4.35 -21.94 -13.01
CA LYS A 132 3.93 -23.06 -12.18
C LYS A 132 4.93 -23.28 -11.05
N PRO A 133 4.47 -23.39 -9.81
CA PRO A 133 5.34 -23.65 -8.68
C PRO A 133 6.18 -24.92 -8.92
N LYS A 134 7.45 -24.87 -8.62
CA LYS A 134 8.28 -26.06 -8.52
C LYS A 134 7.99 -26.78 -7.19
N PRO A 135 8.29 -28.07 -7.04
CA PRO A 135 8.08 -28.78 -5.78
C PRO A 135 8.76 -28.11 -4.56
N GLU A 136 9.96 -27.60 -4.74
CA GLU A 136 10.71 -26.86 -3.72
C GLU A 136 10.05 -25.53 -3.34
N ASP A 137 9.29 -24.93 -4.24
CA ASP A 137 8.58 -23.68 -4.00
C ASP A 137 7.45 -23.83 -3.00
N ALA A 138 6.75 -24.96 -3.01
CA ALA A 138 5.70 -25.25 -2.03
C ALA A 138 6.24 -25.30 -0.59
N ALA A 139 7.45 -25.83 -0.40
CA ALA A 139 8.12 -25.82 0.90
C ALA A 139 8.49 -24.40 1.34
N HIS A 140 8.97 -23.57 0.42
CA HIS A 140 9.29 -22.17 0.72
C HIS A 140 8.02 -21.34 1.03
N GLU A 141 6.94 -21.58 0.32
CA GLU A 141 5.64 -20.94 0.60
C GLU A 141 5.11 -21.30 2.00
N GLN A 142 5.26 -22.57 2.39
CA GLN A 142 4.87 -22.98 3.73
C GLN A 142 5.70 -22.26 4.81
N ILE A 143 7.00 -22.12 4.62
CA ILE A 143 7.87 -21.38 5.53
C ILE A 143 7.48 -19.89 5.56
N ALA A 144 7.18 -19.29 4.40
CA ALA A 144 6.73 -17.89 4.32
C ALA A 144 5.41 -17.69 5.07
N LEU A 145 4.47 -18.61 4.93
CA LEU A 145 3.19 -18.59 5.64
C LEU A 145 3.39 -18.71 7.16
N GLU A 146 4.23 -19.63 7.60
CA GLU A 146 4.56 -19.82 9.02
C GLU A 146 5.22 -18.56 9.60
N ALA A 147 6.20 -18.00 8.91
CA ALA A 147 6.86 -16.76 9.32
C ALA A 147 5.87 -15.60 9.42
N ALA A 148 4.94 -15.46 8.48
CA ALA A 148 3.90 -14.44 8.52
C ALA A 148 2.97 -14.64 9.73
N ARG A 149 2.54 -15.87 10.02
CA ARG A 149 1.71 -16.20 11.19
C ARG A 149 2.40 -15.88 12.50
N GLU A 150 3.68 -16.26 12.62
CA GLU A 150 4.48 -16.03 13.83
C GLU A 150 4.85 -14.55 14.03
N GLY A 151 4.90 -13.78 12.95
CA GLY A 151 5.20 -12.34 12.97
C GLY A 151 4.03 -11.45 13.39
N ILE A 152 2.79 -11.94 13.31
CA ILE A 152 1.60 -11.16 13.68
C ILE A 152 1.52 -10.99 15.20
N VAL A 153 1.30 -9.74 15.65
CA VAL A 153 1.23 -9.37 17.05
C VAL A 153 -0.18 -8.97 17.46
N LEU A 154 -0.74 -9.61 18.46
CA LEU A 154 -2.00 -9.19 19.09
C LEU A 154 -1.74 -8.14 20.15
N LEU A 155 -2.08 -6.88 19.88
CA LEU A 155 -1.87 -5.75 20.77
C LEU A 155 -3.03 -5.54 21.76
N LYS A 156 -4.26 -5.82 21.32
CA LYS A 156 -5.47 -5.68 22.15
C LYS A 156 -6.50 -6.75 21.77
N ASN A 157 -7.11 -7.36 22.78
CA ASN A 157 -8.24 -8.28 22.62
C ASN A 157 -9.24 -8.05 23.78
N ALA A 158 -10.00 -6.96 23.69
CA ALA A 158 -10.98 -6.62 24.71
C ALA A 158 -12.23 -7.49 24.56
N ALA A 159 -12.79 -7.89 25.70
CA ALA A 159 -13.98 -8.73 25.76
C ALA A 159 -13.89 -10.02 24.91
N GLU A 160 -12.68 -10.54 24.72
CA GLU A 160 -12.43 -11.74 23.93
C GLU A 160 -13.06 -11.68 22.54
N VAL A 161 -12.90 -10.51 21.85
CA VAL A 161 -13.45 -10.31 20.51
C VAL A 161 -12.85 -11.28 19.50
N LEU A 162 -11.64 -11.75 19.74
CA LEU A 162 -10.92 -12.79 19.00
C LEU A 162 -10.78 -14.06 19.83
N PRO A 163 -10.81 -15.26 19.21
CA PRO A 163 -11.01 -15.47 17.78
C PRO A 163 -12.45 -15.22 17.34
N LEU A 164 -12.60 -14.83 16.08
CA LEU A 164 -13.92 -14.66 15.47
C LEU A 164 -14.59 -16.01 15.21
N LYS A 165 -15.91 -16.04 15.35
CA LYS A 165 -16.67 -17.26 15.08
C LYS A 165 -16.70 -17.59 13.59
N LYS A 166 -16.58 -18.88 13.25
CA LYS A 166 -16.77 -19.37 11.88
C LYS A 166 -18.14 -18.95 11.34
N GLY A 167 -18.17 -18.52 10.08
CA GLY A 167 -19.37 -18.04 9.41
C GLY A 167 -19.72 -16.56 9.69
N THR A 168 -18.88 -15.83 10.44
CA THR A 168 -19.09 -14.39 10.63
C THR A 168 -18.99 -13.67 9.29
N VAL A 169 -19.95 -12.77 9.02
CA VAL A 169 -19.83 -11.81 7.92
C VAL A 169 -18.90 -10.67 8.36
N LEU A 170 -17.87 -10.39 7.60
CA LEU A 170 -16.90 -9.34 7.88
C LEU A 170 -17.27 -8.04 7.16
N ASN A 171 -17.47 -6.98 7.89
CA ASN A 171 -17.58 -5.63 7.36
C ASN A 171 -16.19 -5.00 7.33
N LEU A 172 -15.60 -4.88 6.16
CA LEU A 172 -14.24 -4.36 5.98
C LEU A 172 -14.27 -2.88 5.64
N PHE A 173 -13.37 -2.10 6.24
CA PHE A 173 -13.29 -0.65 6.11
C PHE A 173 -11.86 -0.19 5.85
N GLY A 174 -11.74 0.91 5.11
CA GLY A 174 -10.47 1.56 4.80
C GLY A 174 -9.80 1.04 3.54
N ARG A 175 -9.01 1.89 2.91
CA ARG A 175 -8.33 1.59 1.64
C ARG A 175 -7.39 0.37 1.72
N GLY A 176 -6.86 0.07 2.91
CA GLY A 176 -6.01 -1.09 3.14
C GLY A 176 -6.62 -2.45 2.80
N ILE A 177 -7.92 -2.50 2.54
CA ILE A 177 -8.61 -3.69 2.01
C ILE A 177 -8.01 -4.10 0.66
N HIS A 178 -7.75 -3.14 -0.22
CA HIS A 178 -7.17 -3.34 -1.55
C HIS A 178 -5.68 -2.99 -1.60
N GLU A 179 -5.23 -2.05 -0.78
CA GLU A 179 -3.82 -1.70 -0.61
C GLU A 179 -3.12 -2.53 0.48
N PHE A 180 -3.44 -3.82 0.57
CA PHE A 180 -2.80 -4.68 1.56
C PHE A 180 -1.31 -4.85 1.23
N ARG A 181 -0.47 -4.24 2.06
CA ARG A 181 0.97 -4.20 1.81
C ARG A 181 1.64 -5.47 2.27
N ILE A 182 2.34 -6.10 1.34
CA ILE A 182 3.07 -7.35 1.57
C ILE A 182 4.55 -7.13 1.87
N GLY A 183 5.09 -5.95 1.55
CA GLY A 183 6.50 -5.59 1.73
C GLY A 183 6.72 -4.09 1.67
N ALA A 184 7.97 -3.68 1.81
CA ALA A 184 8.39 -2.29 1.73
C ALA A 184 8.33 -1.75 0.29
N VAL A 185 8.57 -0.45 0.14
CA VAL A 185 8.73 0.23 -1.16
C VAL A 185 10.21 0.49 -1.46
N GLY A 186 10.53 0.97 -2.66
CA GLY A 186 11.91 1.24 -3.07
C GLY A 186 12.77 -0.03 -3.12
N ALA A 187 13.99 0.04 -2.61
CA ALA A 187 14.92 -1.10 -2.59
C ALA A 187 14.44 -2.31 -1.78
N GLY A 188 13.52 -2.07 -0.83
CA GLY A 188 12.87 -3.13 -0.04
C GLY A 188 11.63 -3.74 -0.69
N LYS A 189 11.29 -3.35 -1.93
CA LYS A 189 10.14 -3.92 -2.64
C LYS A 189 10.38 -5.39 -2.94
N ILE A 190 9.44 -6.23 -2.52
CA ILE A 190 9.44 -7.66 -2.88
C ILE A 190 8.71 -7.84 -4.21
N ASN A 191 9.17 -8.84 -4.98
CA ASN A 191 8.56 -9.23 -6.24
C ASN A 191 8.18 -10.72 -6.19
N PRO A 192 7.09 -11.08 -5.52
CA PRO A 192 6.68 -12.47 -5.37
C PRO A 192 6.08 -13.00 -6.67
N ARG A 193 6.07 -14.33 -6.83
CA ARG A 193 5.37 -15.01 -7.95
C ARG A 193 3.87 -14.73 -7.96
N TYR A 194 3.30 -14.55 -6.77
CA TYR A 194 1.92 -14.15 -6.53
C TYR A 194 1.80 -13.62 -5.10
N SER A 195 0.74 -12.95 -4.82
CA SER A 195 0.36 -12.60 -3.46
C SER A 195 -1.11 -12.87 -3.23
N VAL A 196 -1.45 -13.15 -2.00
CA VAL A 196 -2.85 -13.34 -1.58
C VAL A 196 -3.14 -12.28 -0.51
N ASN A 197 -3.97 -11.30 -0.83
CA ASN A 197 -4.41 -10.30 0.13
C ASN A 197 -5.51 -10.87 1.05
N PHE A 198 -5.94 -10.07 2.03
CA PHE A 198 -6.91 -10.55 3.02
C PHE A 198 -8.29 -10.84 2.41
N VAL A 199 -8.75 -10.04 1.45
CA VAL A 199 -10.03 -10.24 0.76
C VAL A 199 -10.02 -11.56 -0.02
N GLU A 200 -8.95 -11.83 -0.75
CA GLU A 200 -8.74 -13.07 -1.49
C GLU A 200 -8.69 -14.27 -0.53
N ALA A 201 -7.93 -14.16 0.55
CA ALA A 201 -7.84 -15.22 1.55
C ALA A 201 -9.19 -15.57 2.19
N VAL A 202 -10.05 -14.57 2.41
CA VAL A 202 -11.42 -14.81 2.94
C VAL A 202 -12.31 -15.43 1.89
N ARG A 203 -12.22 -15.02 0.62
CA ARG A 203 -13.00 -15.59 -0.48
C ARG A 203 -12.63 -17.03 -0.80
N GLU A 204 -11.35 -17.37 -0.71
CA GLU A 204 -10.85 -18.72 -0.93
C GLU A 204 -11.05 -19.64 0.29
N GLY A 205 -11.21 -19.05 1.47
CA GLY A 205 -11.36 -19.74 2.73
C GLY A 205 -12.83 -20.06 3.07
N GLU A 206 -13.03 -20.90 4.08
CA GLU A 206 -14.36 -21.28 4.58
C GLU A 206 -14.68 -20.68 5.96
N ALA A 207 -13.80 -19.85 6.50
CA ALA A 207 -13.94 -19.32 7.86
C ALA A 207 -14.99 -18.20 7.95
N TYR A 208 -15.06 -17.34 6.94
CA TYR A 208 -15.83 -16.11 6.92
C TYR A 208 -16.51 -15.88 5.59
N SER A 209 -17.43 -14.92 5.56
CA SER A 209 -17.91 -14.28 4.34
C SER A 209 -17.70 -12.77 4.41
N LEU A 210 -17.69 -12.13 3.25
CA LEU A 210 -17.48 -10.68 3.13
C LEU A 210 -18.82 -9.97 2.94
N ASN A 211 -18.91 -8.76 3.48
CA ASN A 211 -19.89 -7.81 3.00
C ASN A 211 -19.36 -7.21 1.69
N GLU A 212 -19.78 -7.77 0.55
CA GLU A 212 -19.28 -7.38 -0.77
C GLU A 212 -19.63 -5.94 -1.13
N GLU A 213 -20.71 -5.36 -0.57
CA GLU A 213 -21.05 -3.95 -0.79
C GLU A 213 -19.94 -3.02 -0.27
N LEU A 214 -19.36 -3.33 0.90
CA LEU A 214 -18.23 -2.56 1.44
C LEU A 214 -16.92 -2.83 0.69
N VAL A 215 -16.67 -4.08 0.30
CA VAL A 215 -15.48 -4.42 -0.50
C VAL A 215 -15.51 -3.67 -1.83
N GLU A 216 -16.66 -3.60 -2.49
CA GLU A 216 -16.84 -2.85 -3.73
C GLU A 216 -16.71 -1.34 -3.51
N PHE A 217 -17.29 -0.81 -2.42
CA PHE A 217 -17.18 0.60 -2.05
C PHE A 217 -15.72 1.06 -1.97
N TYR A 218 -14.85 0.27 -1.35
CA TYR A 218 -13.42 0.58 -1.23
C TYR A 218 -12.58 0.12 -2.44
N GLY A 219 -13.18 -0.50 -3.45
CA GLY A 219 -12.48 -1.05 -4.62
C GLY A 219 -11.79 -0.03 -5.53
N CYS A 220 -12.00 1.26 -5.27
CA CYS A 220 -11.50 2.37 -6.08
C CYS A 220 -10.66 3.35 -5.26
N ASP A 221 -9.74 2.87 -4.42
CA ASP A 221 -8.80 3.70 -3.66
C ASP A 221 -9.47 4.89 -2.92
N ARG A 222 -10.49 4.57 -2.12
CA ARG A 222 -11.26 5.58 -1.40
C ARG A 222 -10.84 5.68 0.06
N ASP A 223 -10.49 6.89 0.48
CA ASP A 223 -10.41 7.26 1.92
C ASP A 223 -11.78 7.78 2.45
N GLU A 224 -12.86 7.54 1.70
CA GLU A 224 -14.19 8.03 2.03
C GLU A 224 -14.82 7.20 3.16
N ILE A 225 -15.61 7.87 3.97
CA ILE A 225 -16.40 7.22 5.01
C ILE A 225 -17.76 6.86 4.40
N PRO A 226 -18.21 5.59 4.48
CA PRO A 226 -19.52 5.20 4.00
C PRO A 226 -20.65 6.02 4.67
N GLU A 227 -21.69 6.29 3.91
CA GLU A 227 -22.89 6.96 4.43
C GLU A 227 -23.59 6.12 5.52
N ASP A 228 -24.34 6.78 6.38
CA ASP A 228 -25.02 6.15 7.52
C ASP A 228 -25.94 5.00 7.09
N GLU A 229 -26.60 5.13 5.96
CA GLU A 229 -27.46 4.08 5.43
C GLU A 229 -26.70 2.80 5.07
N MET A 230 -25.50 2.93 4.46
CA MET A 230 -24.64 1.80 4.16
C MET A 230 -24.12 1.15 5.43
N LEU A 231 -23.69 1.94 6.42
CA LEU A 231 -23.26 1.44 7.73
C LEU A 231 -24.40 0.68 8.44
N MET A 232 -25.61 1.18 8.38
CA MET A 232 -26.77 0.51 8.98
C MET A 232 -27.15 -0.78 8.24
N ARG A 233 -26.97 -0.85 6.92
CA ARG A 233 -27.12 -2.13 6.18
C ARG A 233 -26.03 -3.12 6.59
N ALA A 234 -24.77 -2.69 6.64
CA ALA A 234 -23.64 -3.49 7.08
C ALA A 234 -23.84 -4.03 8.51
N LYS A 235 -24.28 -3.18 9.44
CA LYS A 235 -24.60 -3.57 10.82
C LYS A 235 -25.67 -4.66 10.92
N LYS A 236 -26.67 -4.65 10.03
CA LYS A 236 -27.69 -5.71 9.99
C LYS A 236 -27.14 -7.06 9.56
N LEU A 237 -26.07 -7.08 8.76
CA LEU A 237 -25.41 -8.32 8.35
C LEU A 237 -24.55 -8.89 9.48
N SER A 238 -23.79 -8.04 10.18
CA SER A 238 -22.90 -8.46 11.25
C SER A 238 -22.54 -7.28 12.15
N ASP A 239 -22.29 -7.55 13.43
CA ASP A 239 -21.74 -6.58 14.39
C ASP A 239 -20.21 -6.58 14.43
N THR A 240 -19.56 -7.26 13.46
CA THR A 240 -18.10 -7.34 13.35
C THR A 240 -17.62 -6.42 12.23
N ALA A 241 -16.75 -5.49 12.58
CA ALA A 241 -16.10 -4.56 11.67
C ALA A 241 -14.58 -4.69 11.77
N ILE A 242 -13.90 -4.64 10.64
CA ILE A 242 -12.44 -4.66 10.57
C ILE A 242 -11.97 -3.43 9.79
N VAL A 243 -11.20 -2.57 10.42
CA VAL A 243 -10.62 -1.37 9.81
C VAL A 243 -9.16 -1.62 9.50
N PHE A 244 -8.74 -1.40 8.27
CA PHE A 244 -7.35 -1.53 7.84
C PHE A 244 -6.67 -0.17 7.77
N LEU A 245 -5.60 0.00 8.54
CA LEU A 245 -4.69 1.13 8.46
C LEU A 245 -3.40 0.67 7.78
N THR A 246 -2.99 1.38 6.74
CA THR A 246 -1.79 1.04 5.98
C THR A 246 -0.81 2.19 5.93
N ARG A 247 0.48 1.88 5.97
CA ARG A 247 1.56 2.84 5.75
C ARG A 247 2.60 2.23 4.83
N ALA A 248 3.08 3.01 3.88
CA ALA A 248 4.29 2.66 3.15
C ALA A 248 5.50 2.75 4.09
N ALA A 249 6.48 1.90 3.87
CA ALA A 249 7.80 2.00 4.49
C ALA A 249 8.86 1.64 3.46
N GLY A 250 9.99 2.34 3.48
CA GLY A 250 11.09 2.11 2.54
C GLY A 250 12.28 2.97 2.91
N GLU A 251 13.37 2.75 2.20
CA GLU A 251 14.57 3.54 2.34
C GLU A 251 14.29 5.02 2.04
N ASN A 252 14.79 5.91 2.87
CA ASN A 252 14.54 7.35 2.82
C ASN A 252 13.05 7.76 2.93
N GLN A 253 12.22 6.89 3.50
CA GLN A 253 10.81 7.16 3.76
C GLN A 253 10.50 7.04 5.25
N ASP A 254 11.15 7.89 6.03
CA ASP A 254 10.94 7.94 7.47
C ASP A 254 9.61 8.63 7.80
N ALA A 255 8.93 8.10 8.81
CA ALA A 255 7.68 8.70 9.27
C ALA A 255 7.92 10.06 9.91
N SER A 256 7.17 11.05 9.48
CA SER A 256 7.13 12.36 10.13
C SER A 256 5.94 12.48 11.09
N THR A 257 5.84 13.63 11.75
CA THR A 257 4.67 13.98 12.58
C THR A 257 3.46 14.43 11.78
N ALA A 258 3.53 14.37 10.44
CA ALA A 258 2.40 14.71 9.59
C ALA A 258 1.23 13.74 9.81
N LYS A 259 0.01 14.26 9.68
CA LYS A 259 -1.19 13.44 9.71
C LYS A 259 -1.21 12.48 8.51
N GLY A 260 -1.50 11.22 8.79
CA GLY A 260 -1.45 10.14 7.80
C GLY A 260 -0.10 9.42 7.76
N GLU A 261 0.88 9.84 8.56
CA GLU A 261 2.17 9.16 8.78
C GLU A 261 2.23 8.54 10.18
N TYR A 262 2.99 9.12 11.12
CA TYR A 262 2.96 8.61 12.51
C TYR A 262 1.57 8.76 13.14
N TYR A 263 0.98 9.94 13.03
CA TYR A 263 -0.39 10.16 13.50
C TYR A 263 -1.42 9.76 12.45
N LEU A 264 -2.64 9.44 12.89
CA LEU A 264 -3.76 9.18 11.98
C LEU A 264 -4.07 10.40 11.11
N SER A 265 -4.49 10.17 9.87
CA SER A 265 -5.12 11.22 9.07
C SER A 265 -6.49 11.58 9.67
N GLU A 266 -7.02 12.74 9.27
CA GLU A 266 -8.36 13.15 9.71
C GLU A 266 -9.44 12.17 9.22
N ALA A 267 -9.27 11.63 8.03
CA ALA A 267 -10.18 10.65 7.45
C ALA A 267 -10.13 9.32 8.22
N GLU A 268 -8.93 8.83 8.56
CA GLU A 268 -8.77 7.59 9.34
C GLU A 268 -9.35 7.73 10.75
N GLU A 269 -9.11 8.87 11.41
CA GLU A 269 -9.63 9.13 12.74
C GLU A 269 -11.18 9.20 12.72
N ALA A 270 -11.74 9.90 11.75
CA ALA A 270 -13.18 10.00 11.57
C ALA A 270 -13.81 8.65 11.22
N LEU A 271 -13.15 7.84 10.37
CA LEU A 271 -13.60 6.50 10.04
C LEU A 271 -13.65 5.60 11.28
N ILE A 272 -12.56 5.56 12.06
CA ILE A 272 -12.49 4.75 13.28
C ILE A 272 -13.58 5.17 14.27
N ALA A 273 -13.75 6.48 14.50
CA ALA A 273 -14.79 6.99 15.36
C ALA A 273 -16.19 6.51 14.92
N LYS A 274 -16.50 6.68 13.64
CA LYS A 274 -17.81 6.30 13.09
C LYS A 274 -18.07 4.80 13.11
N VAL A 275 -17.03 4.00 12.80
CA VAL A 275 -17.15 2.54 12.81
C VAL A 275 -17.30 2.03 14.24
N THR A 276 -16.55 2.54 15.21
CA THR A 276 -16.66 2.13 16.61
C THR A 276 -17.96 2.55 17.26
N ASP A 277 -18.55 3.68 16.85
CA ASP A 277 -19.89 4.10 17.28
C ASP A 277 -20.99 3.18 16.70
N THR A 278 -20.74 2.60 15.53
CA THR A 278 -21.72 1.75 14.85
C THR A 278 -21.60 0.28 15.26
N PHE A 279 -20.38 -0.28 15.34
CA PHE A 279 -20.14 -1.70 15.52
C PHE A 279 -19.48 -1.99 16.87
N ALA A 280 -20.10 -2.85 17.68
CA ALA A 280 -19.55 -3.19 19.00
C ALA A 280 -18.27 -4.03 18.93
N LYS A 281 -18.05 -4.74 17.82
CA LYS A 281 -16.87 -5.60 17.59
C LYS A 281 -15.99 -5.01 16.51
N THR A 282 -15.37 -3.88 16.81
CA THR A 282 -14.43 -3.23 15.89
C THR A 282 -13.01 -3.68 16.16
N ILE A 283 -12.38 -4.24 15.15
CA ILE A 283 -10.98 -4.70 15.12
C ILE A 283 -10.22 -3.78 14.17
N VAL A 284 -9.05 -3.31 14.57
CA VAL A 284 -8.16 -2.53 13.71
C VAL A 284 -6.93 -3.37 13.36
N ILE A 285 -6.62 -3.43 12.08
CA ILE A 285 -5.43 -4.10 11.54
C ILE A 285 -4.41 -3.03 11.14
N LEU A 286 -3.24 -3.10 11.73
CA LEU A 286 -2.10 -2.24 11.42
C LEU A 286 -1.21 -2.94 10.39
N ASN A 287 -1.43 -2.64 9.11
CA ASN A 287 -0.58 -3.13 8.02
C ASN A 287 0.46 -2.05 7.69
N VAL A 288 1.40 -1.86 8.61
CA VAL A 288 2.37 -0.77 8.61
C VAL A 288 3.78 -1.33 8.81
N GLY A 289 4.79 -0.66 8.26
CA GLY A 289 6.19 -1.07 8.36
C GLY A 289 6.99 -0.37 9.46
N TYR A 290 6.36 0.52 10.23
CA TYR A 290 6.95 1.26 11.36
C TYR A 290 5.90 1.55 12.42
N PRO A 291 6.31 1.87 13.67
CA PRO A 291 5.38 2.26 14.73
C PRO A 291 4.57 3.50 14.35
N ILE A 292 3.27 3.47 14.64
CA ILE A 292 2.37 4.63 14.49
C ILE A 292 1.70 4.94 15.83
N ASP A 293 1.07 6.11 15.94
CA ASP A 293 0.23 6.42 17.08
C ASP A 293 -0.92 5.42 17.19
N VAL A 294 -0.99 4.74 18.32
CA VAL A 294 -2.03 3.76 18.64
C VAL A 294 -2.92 4.19 19.80
N THR A 295 -2.79 5.44 20.24
CA THR A 295 -3.60 5.98 21.35
C THR A 295 -5.09 6.06 21.00
N PHE A 296 -5.42 6.08 19.73
CA PHE A 296 -6.80 5.97 19.25
C PHE A 296 -7.53 4.72 19.78
N ALA A 297 -6.79 3.63 20.02
CA ALA A 297 -7.38 2.39 20.53
C ALA A 297 -7.82 2.50 22.00
N GLU A 298 -7.25 3.47 22.77
CA GLU A 298 -7.75 3.85 24.08
C GLU A 298 -8.89 4.88 23.99
N LYS A 299 -8.81 5.79 23.00
CA LYS A 299 -9.78 6.89 22.79
C LYS A 299 -11.13 6.40 22.30
N TYR A 300 -11.12 5.43 21.38
CA TYR A 300 -12.31 4.87 20.75
C TYR A 300 -12.55 3.44 21.25
N ALA A 301 -13.75 2.94 21.13
CA ALA A 301 -14.13 1.60 21.59
C ALA A 301 -13.56 0.47 20.68
N VAL A 302 -12.28 0.52 20.34
CA VAL A 302 -11.62 -0.53 19.57
C VAL A 302 -11.54 -1.79 20.42
N ALA A 303 -12.17 -2.88 19.97
CA ALA A 303 -12.22 -4.15 20.69
C ALA A 303 -10.98 -5.02 20.44
N GLY A 304 -10.45 -5.01 19.21
CA GLY A 304 -9.24 -5.73 18.83
C GLY A 304 -8.23 -4.83 18.12
N LEU A 305 -6.94 -5.00 18.40
CA LEU A 305 -5.86 -4.33 17.69
C LEU A 305 -4.79 -5.34 17.35
N ILE A 306 -4.48 -5.46 16.07
CA ILE A 306 -3.50 -6.40 15.52
C ILE A 306 -2.47 -5.64 14.70
N TYR A 307 -1.20 -5.88 14.97
CA TYR A 307 -0.11 -5.48 14.10
C TYR A 307 0.23 -6.64 13.17
N SER A 308 -0.11 -6.50 11.90
CA SER A 308 0.20 -7.50 10.88
C SER A 308 1.56 -7.30 10.22
N GLY A 309 2.09 -6.08 10.28
CA GLY A 309 3.32 -5.73 9.58
C GLY A 309 3.23 -6.03 8.08
N PHE A 310 4.37 -6.35 7.47
CA PHE A 310 4.47 -6.78 6.08
C PHE A 310 4.75 -8.29 6.04
N GLY A 311 3.70 -9.08 5.89
CA GLY A 311 3.75 -10.54 5.99
C GLY A 311 4.14 -11.28 4.71
N GLY A 312 4.60 -10.57 3.66
CA GLY A 312 4.99 -11.22 2.40
C GLY A 312 3.81 -11.72 1.58
N MET A 313 4.09 -12.62 0.66
CA MET A 313 3.12 -13.10 -0.34
C MET A 313 1.87 -13.78 0.25
N LEU A 314 1.95 -14.34 1.44
CA LEU A 314 0.86 -15.07 2.12
C LEU A 314 0.35 -14.34 3.38
N ALA A 315 0.50 -13.03 3.43
CA ALA A 315 0.06 -12.22 4.55
C ALA A 315 -1.45 -12.27 4.79
N GLY A 316 -2.26 -12.33 3.73
CA GLY A 316 -3.71 -12.46 3.83
C GLY A 316 -4.16 -13.75 4.49
N PRO A 317 -3.73 -14.94 4.03
CA PRO A 317 -3.97 -16.21 4.69
C PRO A 317 -3.50 -16.24 6.15
N ALA A 318 -2.29 -15.73 6.42
CA ALA A 318 -1.76 -15.67 7.79
C ALA A 318 -2.67 -14.86 8.73
N LEU A 319 -3.13 -13.69 8.28
CA LEU A 319 -4.06 -12.86 9.04
C LEU A 319 -5.42 -13.55 9.25
N SER A 320 -5.94 -14.23 8.23
CA SER A 320 -7.19 -15.00 8.32
C SER A 320 -7.09 -16.10 9.37
N ASP A 321 -5.96 -16.81 9.43
CA ASP A 321 -5.72 -17.88 10.41
C ASP A 321 -5.66 -17.33 11.85
N ILE A 322 -5.04 -16.18 12.06
CA ILE A 322 -5.02 -15.51 13.36
C ILE A 322 -6.43 -15.09 13.79
N LEU A 323 -7.18 -14.45 12.90
CA LEU A 323 -8.54 -14.00 13.22
C LEU A 323 -9.48 -15.15 13.55
N SER A 324 -9.31 -16.32 12.90
CA SER A 324 -10.13 -17.50 13.13
C SER A 324 -9.71 -18.31 14.36
N GLY A 325 -8.53 -18.04 14.90
CA GLY A 325 -7.94 -18.85 15.96
C GLY A 325 -7.38 -20.19 15.48
N ALA A 326 -7.27 -20.41 14.16
CA ALA A 326 -6.55 -21.57 13.61
C ALA A 326 -5.08 -21.53 14.03
N VAL A 327 -4.53 -20.32 14.18
CA VAL A 327 -3.20 -20.05 14.72
C VAL A 327 -3.31 -19.03 15.86
N ASN A 328 -2.63 -19.29 16.97
CA ASN A 328 -2.54 -18.34 18.07
C ASN A 328 -1.47 -17.26 17.75
N PRO A 329 -1.78 -15.96 17.84
CA PRO A 329 -0.79 -14.91 17.59
C PRO A 329 0.33 -14.98 18.60
N SER A 330 1.56 -15.20 18.14
CA SER A 330 2.75 -15.38 18.97
C SER A 330 3.81 -14.30 18.77
N GLY A 331 3.63 -13.44 17.78
CA GLY A 331 4.55 -12.36 17.46
C GLY A 331 4.79 -11.40 18.63
N LYS A 332 5.97 -10.79 18.63
CA LYS A 332 6.38 -9.76 19.59
C LYS A 332 6.80 -8.52 18.83
N LEU A 333 6.53 -7.36 19.40
CA LEU A 333 7.02 -6.10 18.82
C LEU A 333 8.55 -6.07 18.87
N PRO A 334 9.22 -5.72 17.77
CA PRO A 334 10.68 -5.54 17.78
C PRO A 334 11.10 -4.24 18.49
N ASP A 335 10.17 -3.29 18.60
CA ASP A 335 10.40 -1.95 19.14
C ASP A 335 9.39 -1.61 20.23
N THR A 336 9.79 -0.69 21.12
CA THR A 336 8.87 -0.07 22.08
C THR A 336 8.05 1.00 21.37
N TRP A 337 6.73 0.88 21.39
CA TRP A 337 5.83 1.87 20.77
C TRP A 337 5.51 2.99 21.76
N ALA A 338 5.92 4.19 21.43
CA ALA A 338 5.66 5.38 22.22
C ALA A 338 4.18 5.80 22.15
N LYS A 339 3.72 6.57 23.15
CA LYS A 339 2.40 7.21 23.12
C LYS A 339 2.39 8.49 22.28
N ASP A 340 3.53 9.15 22.23
CA ASP A 340 3.75 10.35 21.43
C ASP A 340 5.07 10.23 20.67
N TYR A 341 5.14 10.77 19.48
CA TYR A 341 6.35 10.75 18.65
C TYR A 341 7.57 11.31 19.38
N PHE A 342 7.38 12.40 20.15
CA PHE A 342 8.44 13.07 20.89
C PHE A 342 8.80 12.44 22.24
N ASP A 343 8.13 11.34 22.61
CA ASP A 343 8.55 10.53 23.75
C ASP A 343 9.85 9.74 23.49
N ILE A 344 10.22 9.57 22.22
CA ILE A 344 11.46 8.91 21.79
C ILE A 344 12.55 9.98 21.71
N PRO A 345 13.67 9.87 22.46
CA PRO A 345 14.70 10.91 22.50
C PRO A 345 15.24 11.30 21.12
N SER A 346 15.54 10.31 20.27
CA SER A 346 16.09 10.53 18.94
C SER A 346 15.13 11.25 17.98
N SER A 347 13.83 11.25 18.24
CA SER A 347 12.86 11.97 17.42
C SER A 347 13.06 13.48 17.40
N LYS A 348 13.76 14.01 18.41
CA LYS A 348 14.01 15.45 18.56
C LYS A 348 15.14 15.97 17.68
N ASN A 349 16.04 15.09 17.27
CA ASN A 349 17.24 15.45 16.52
C ASN A 349 17.45 14.62 15.24
N PHE A 350 16.48 13.82 14.82
CA PHE A 350 16.63 12.92 13.67
C PHE A 350 16.78 13.67 12.35
N TYR A 351 16.03 14.75 12.15
CA TYR A 351 16.13 15.62 10.97
C TYR A 351 16.60 17.04 11.28
N ASP A 352 16.52 17.49 12.52
CA ASP A 352 16.85 18.87 12.91
C ASP A 352 18.35 19.12 12.99
N CYS A 353 19.18 18.07 12.87
CA CYS A 353 20.64 18.16 12.82
C CYS A 353 21.18 18.57 11.43
N VAL A 354 20.31 18.92 10.48
CA VAL A 354 20.77 19.43 9.19
C VAL A 354 21.34 20.83 9.36
N ASP A 355 22.66 20.91 9.47
CA ASP A 355 23.35 22.19 9.41
C ASP A 355 23.31 22.74 7.97
N LYS A 356 22.24 23.46 7.66
CA LYS A 356 22.05 24.12 6.36
C LYS A 356 23.16 25.11 6.01
N THR A 357 24.03 25.45 6.98
CA THR A 357 25.19 26.34 6.73
C THR A 357 26.36 25.58 6.11
N ARG A 358 26.33 24.25 6.11
CA ARG A 358 27.35 23.38 5.52
C ARG A 358 26.96 22.80 4.15
N LEU A 359 26.20 23.53 3.37
CA LEU A 359 25.98 23.20 1.96
C LEU A 359 27.31 23.29 1.22
N THR A 360 27.73 22.22 0.57
CA THR A 360 28.90 22.26 -0.32
C THR A 360 28.51 22.86 -1.68
N ALA A 361 29.52 23.20 -2.49
CA ALA A 361 29.31 23.69 -3.84
C ALA A 361 28.49 22.73 -4.73
N ASP A 362 28.45 21.45 -4.35
CA ASP A 362 27.70 20.39 -5.04
C ASP A 362 26.29 20.16 -4.45
N GLU A 363 25.78 21.10 -3.66
CA GLU A 363 24.48 21.02 -2.98
C GLU A 363 24.30 19.77 -2.06
N ASN A 364 25.39 19.09 -1.72
CA ASN A 364 25.32 17.98 -0.77
C ASN A 364 25.09 18.52 0.65
N ILE A 365 24.06 17.99 1.30
CA ILE A 365 23.74 18.32 2.68
C ILE A 365 24.53 17.34 3.57
N TYR A 366 25.46 17.87 4.37
CA TYR A 366 26.11 17.09 5.41
C TYR A 366 25.28 17.18 6.68
N VAL A 367 24.96 16.03 7.24
CA VAL A 367 24.24 15.90 8.50
C VAL A 367 25.15 15.26 9.52
N ASP A 368 25.45 15.99 10.60
CA ASP A 368 26.11 15.42 11.76
C ASP A 368 25.04 14.73 12.62
N THR A 369 25.13 13.43 12.77
CA THR A 369 24.22 12.67 13.63
C THR A 369 24.77 12.60 15.04
N CYS A 370 24.07 13.21 16.01
CA CYS A 370 24.40 13.17 17.43
C CYS A 370 23.50 12.16 18.14
N TYR A 371 24.08 11.09 18.65
CA TYR A 371 23.36 10.06 19.44
C TYR A 371 23.22 10.52 20.89
N GLU A 372 22.36 11.51 21.15
CA GLU A 372 22.17 12.10 22.48
C GLU A 372 21.62 11.11 23.49
N GLU A 373 20.88 10.11 23.02
CA GLU A 373 20.32 9.04 23.83
C GLU A 373 21.33 7.99 24.28
N ASP A 374 22.54 7.96 23.69
CA ASP A 374 23.61 7.00 23.95
C ASP A 374 23.07 5.55 23.94
N ILE A 375 23.24 4.79 25.02
CA ILE A 375 22.76 3.40 25.12
C ILE A 375 21.25 3.30 25.41
N TYR A 376 20.59 4.42 25.69
CA TYR A 376 19.17 4.46 26.08
C TYR A 376 18.24 4.52 24.89
N VAL A 377 18.35 3.53 24.01
CA VAL A 377 17.51 3.37 22.82
C VAL A 377 16.35 2.41 23.10
N GLY A 378 15.16 2.73 22.59
CA GLY A 378 13.97 1.87 22.68
C GLY A 378 13.60 1.54 24.14
N TYR A 379 13.36 0.27 24.44
CA TYR A 379 12.92 -0.18 25.78
C TYR A 379 13.87 0.24 26.91
N ARG A 380 15.17 0.36 26.64
CA ARG A 380 16.15 0.79 27.63
C ARG A 380 15.85 2.19 28.16
N TYR A 381 15.45 3.10 27.28
CA TYR A 381 15.03 4.44 27.68
C TYR A 381 13.75 4.38 28.52
N PHE A 382 12.70 3.74 27.99
CA PHE A 382 11.40 3.69 28.65
C PHE A 382 11.48 3.03 30.03
N THR A 383 12.21 1.92 30.17
CA THR A 383 12.37 1.20 31.42
C THR A 383 13.23 1.98 32.42
N THR A 384 14.38 2.52 31.99
CA THR A 384 15.32 3.21 32.88
C THR A 384 14.72 4.50 33.45
N PHE A 385 14.07 5.29 32.58
CA PHE A 385 13.48 6.56 32.98
C PHE A 385 12.00 6.46 33.39
N ARG A 386 11.47 5.24 33.51
CA ARG A 386 10.09 4.94 33.91
C ARG A 386 9.03 5.67 33.06
N LYS A 387 9.29 5.82 31.77
CA LYS A 387 8.35 6.36 30.82
C LYS A 387 7.28 5.32 30.48
N LYS A 388 6.05 5.77 30.28
CA LYS A 388 4.97 4.89 29.83
C LYS A 388 4.96 4.80 28.33
N ALA A 389 5.24 3.63 27.79
CA ALA A 389 5.01 3.31 26.39
C ALA A 389 3.52 3.03 26.13
N ALA A 390 3.10 3.05 24.88
CA ALA A 390 1.82 2.50 24.44
C ALA A 390 1.89 0.96 24.53
N TYR A 391 2.96 0.41 23.97
CA TYR A 391 3.31 -1.01 24.09
C TYR A 391 4.82 -1.13 24.35
N PRO A 392 5.21 -1.90 25.38
CA PRO A 392 6.62 -2.07 25.74
C PRO A 392 7.40 -2.95 24.77
#